data_d257af07c4cff433f4f983450f81ae05
#
_entry.id   d257af07c4cff433f4f983450f81ae05
#
_cell.length_a   1.000
_cell.length_b   1.000
_cell.length_c   1.000
_cell.angle_alpha   90.00
_cell.angle_beta   90.00
_cell.angle_gamma   90.00
#
_symmetry.space_group_name_H-M   'P 1'
#
loop_
_entity.id
_entity.type
_entity.pdbx_description
1 polymer ?
#
loop_
_entity_poly.entity_id
_entity_poly.type
_entity_poly.pdbx_seq_one_letter_code
_entity_poly.pdbx_strand_id
1 'polypeptide(L)'
;MKTLNWYVTKHFLITFCMAIGILTFVMVGARMIKIFEMISQGIPASSMFYFIIYIIPTVLTYTIPWAVLVSVMLVFGRFSADAEITAMRACGISIMQIISPILVLTFLLTLGCLYFQLYLGPPLLKESRDLVKETAVNQPLAIFEPGQPIKFGSSTIYIDDKEGHDRIKDVQIINMDKEGTKILQDITAANGRISVDHKHQILNIELFKCLIIDKTSEPSTRVYNDSVKFSFEFGKQFNNKRIRQREKYLSLNELFGRLRIEMAENNDTTEYEVELNQRIAMALSPIAFLLLGLPLAVRTSRRETSIGLFLSVVLGGAFFLSIIICDSLTSMPKIYPQYILWIPNLLYQITGGVMLFRISKR
;
A
#
# COMPACT_ATOMS: atom_id res chain seq x y z
N MET A 1 31.71 -22.05 -18.82
CA MET A 1 30.96 -20.94 -18.19
C MET A 1 29.42 -21.02 -18.38
N LYS A 2 28.90 -21.52 -19.53
CA LYS A 2 27.43 -21.64 -19.72
C LYS A 2 26.76 -22.52 -18.68
N THR A 3 27.34 -23.65 -18.31
CA THR A 3 26.83 -24.57 -17.29
C THR A 3 26.81 -23.96 -15.90
N LEU A 4 27.83 -23.21 -15.50
CA LEU A 4 27.92 -22.53 -14.22
C LEU A 4 26.87 -21.40 -14.14
N ASN A 5 26.79 -20.59 -15.20
CA ASN A 5 25.79 -19.52 -15.24
C ASN A 5 24.37 -20.08 -15.13
N TRP A 6 24.10 -21.20 -15.82
CA TRP A 6 22.82 -21.88 -15.73
C TRP A 6 22.55 -22.44 -14.32
N TYR A 7 23.56 -23.02 -13.69
CA TYR A 7 23.45 -23.54 -12.32
C TYR A 7 23.07 -22.45 -11.34
N VAL A 8 23.82 -21.35 -11.32
CA VAL A 8 23.55 -20.21 -10.43
C VAL A 8 22.19 -19.60 -10.71
N THR A 9 21.86 -19.35 -11.98
CA THR A 9 20.57 -18.77 -12.39
C THR A 9 19.41 -19.66 -12.02
N LYS A 10 19.51 -20.97 -12.23
CA LYS A 10 18.45 -21.94 -11.89
C LYS A 10 18.13 -21.91 -10.40
N HIS A 11 19.15 -21.97 -9.54
CA HIS A 11 18.94 -21.91 -8.09
C HIS A 11 18.34 -20.60 -7.66
N PHE A 12 18.81 -19.48 -8.22
CA PHE A 12 18.24 -18.18 -7.95
C PHE A 12 16.79 -18.09 -8.39
N LEU A 13 16.45 -18.49 -9.62
CA LEU A 13 15.08 -18.43 -10.13
C LEU A 13 14.10 -19.28 -9.33
N ILE A 14 14.49 -20.51 -8.96
CA ILE A 14 13.63 -21.37 -8.13
C ILE A 14 13.33 -20.67 -6.79
N THR A 15 14.36 -20.19 -6.10
CA THR A 15 14.19 -19.51 -4.82
C THR A 15 13.42 -18.19 -4.97
N PHE A 16 13.65 -17.45 -6.06
CA PHE A 16 12.93 -16.23 -6.38
C PHE A 16 11.44 -16.47 -6.64
N CYS A 17 11.10 -17.49 -7.45
CA CYS A 17 9.70 -17.85 -7.70
C CYS A 17 8.99 -18.31 -6.43
N MET A 18 9.67 -19.05 -5.56
CA MET A 18 9.11 -19.42 -4.25
C MET A 18 8.93 -18.19 -3.36
N ALA A 19 9.95 -17.34 -3.25
CA ALA A 19 9.91 -16.15 -2.40
C ALA A 19 8.81 -15.16 -2.87
N ILE A 20 8.74 -14.87 -4.17
CA ILE A 20 7.73 -13.96 -4.70
C ILE A 20 6.32 -14.53 -4.53
N GLY A 21 6.14 -15.85 -4.72
CA GLY A 21 4.86 -16.51 -4.50
C GLY A 21 4.40 -16.38 -3.05
N ILE A 22 5.27 -16.70 -2.09
CA ILE A 22 4.96 -16.61 -0.65
C ILE A 22 4.68 -15.15 -0.24
N LEU A 23 5.56 -14.21 -0.62
CA LEU A 23 5.39 -12.81 -0.25
C LEU A 23 4.13 -12.20 -0.86
N THR A 24 3.84 -12.51 -2.14
CA THR A 24 2.63 -12.04 -2.81
C THR A 24 1.39 -12.63 -2.16
N PHE A 25 1.41 -13.93 -1.84
CA PHE A 25 0.31 -14.59 -1.14
C PHE A 25 0.04 -13.96 0.23
N VAL A 26 1.07 -13.68 1.02
CA VAL A 26 0.94 -13.02 2.33
C VAL A 26 0.37 -11.61 2.17
N MET A 27 0.89 -10.81 1.23
CA MET A 27 0.43 -9.44 1.01
C MET A 27 -1.00 -9.36 0.47
N VAL A 28 -1.38 -10.26 -0.44
CA VAL A 28 -2.75 -10.37 -0.94
C VAL A 28 -3.65 -10.92 0.17
N GLY A 29 -3.19 -11.93 0.92
CA GLY A 29 -3.91 -12.54 2.03
C GLY A 29 -4.29 -11.53 3.12
N ALA A 30 -3.41 -10.62 3.45
CA ALA A 30 -3.72 -9.54 4.39
C ALA A 30 -4.88 -8.62 3.91
N ARG A 31 -5.09 -8.52 2.60
CA ARG A 31 -6.20 -7.77 2.01
C ARG A 31 -7.48 -8.60 1.88
N MET A 32 -7.34 -9.94 1.86
CA MET A 32 -8.47 -10.87 1.78
C MET A 32 -9.41 -10.76 2.97
N ILE A 33 -8.90 -10.43 4.16
CA ILE A 33 -9.72 -10.21 5.36
C ILE A 33 -10.80 -9.16 5.05
N LYS A 34 -10.39 -8.01 4.53
CA LYS A 34 -11.32 -6.93 4.16
C LYS A 34 -12.26 -7.33 3.01
N ILE A 35 -11.80 -8.15 2.08
CA ILE A 35 -12.61 -8.67 0.98
C ILE A 35 -13.70 -9.60 1.51
N PHE A 36 -13.38 -10.51 2.44
CA PHE A 36 -14.36 -11.41 3.06
C PHE A 36 -15.43 -10.62 3.84
N GLU A 37 -15.05 -9.58 4.56
CA GLU A 37 -16.01 -8.68 5.22
C GLU A 37 -16.96 -8.05 4.19
N MET A 38 -16.45 -7.58 3.06
CA MET A 38 -17.28 -7.02 1.98
C MET A 38 -18.21 -8.05 1.35
N ILE A 39 -17.75 -9.30 1.14
CA ILE A 39 -18.60 -10.40 0.63
C ILE A 39 -19.70 -10.75 1.62
N SER A 40 -19.41 -10.82 2.93
CA SER A 40 -20.41 -11.10 3.95
C SER A 40 -21.51 -10.03 4.00
N GLN A 41 -21.22 -8.83 3.52
CA GLN A 41 -22.15 -7.71 3.40
C GLN A 41 -22.92 -7.73 2.07
N GLY A 42 -22.79 -8.79 1.26
CA GLY A 42 -23.58 -9.02 0.05
C GLY A 42 -22.92 -8.57 -1.25
N ILE A 43 -21.64 -8.17 -1.23
CA ILE A 43 -20.92 -7.81 -2.45
C ILE A 43 -20.65 -9.04 -3.30
N PRO A 44 -20.91 -9.02 -4.63
CA PRO A 44 -20.71 -10.18 -5.48
C PRO A 44 -19.24 -10.60 -5.50
N ALA A 45 -18.97 -11.89 -5.30
CA ALA A 45 -17.62 -12.45 -5.30
C ALA A 45 -16.86 -12.20 -6.62
N SER A 46 -17.57 -12.03 -7.74
CA SER A 46 -16.96 -11.65 -9.04
C SER A 46 -16.26 -10.31 -8.98
N SER A 47 -16.86 -9.29 -8.34
CA SER A 47 -16.23 -7.96 -8.20
C SER A 47 -14.96 -8.04 -7.36
N MET A 48 -14.93 -8.92 -6.36
CA MET A 48 -13.76 -9.14 -5.52
C MET A 48 -12.62 -9.83 -6.27
N PHE A 49 -12.94 -10.75 -7.19
CA PHE A 49 -11.94 -11.38 -8.05
C PHE A 49 -11.24 -10.33 -8.94
N TYR A 50 -11.98 -9.43 -9.57
CA TYR A 50 -11.40 -8.32 -10.33
C TYR A 50 -10.56 -7.39 -9.44
N PHE A 51 -11.02 -7.09 -8.23
CA PHE A 51 -10.26 -6.30 -7.28
C PHE A 51 -8.88 -6.91 -6.98
N ILE A 52 -8.82 -8.24 -6.77
CA ILE A 52 -7.55 -8.94 -6.54
C ILE A 52 -6.64 -8.81 -7.77
N ILE A 53 -7.17 -9.05 -8.98
CA ILE A 53 -6.38 -8.93 -10.22
C ILE A 53 -5.80 -7.51 -10.38
N TYR A 54 -6.60 -6.48 -10.11
CA TYR A 54 -6.15 -5.10 -10.26
C TYR A 54 -5.09 -4.69 -9.23
N ILE A 55 -5.07 -5.32 -8.07
CA ILE A 55 -4.10 -4.99 -7.04
C ILE A 55 -2.76 -5.74 -7.19
N ILE A 56 -2.73 -6.87 -7.91
CA ILE A 56 -1.54 -7.71 -8.09
C ILE A 56 -0.33 -6.90 -8.62
N PRO A 57 -0.42 -6.09 -9.68
CA PRO A 57 0.74 -5.33 -10.17
C PRO A 57 1.32 -4.39 -9.12
N THR A 58 0.48 -3.76 -8.33
CA THR A 58 0.92 -2.90 -7.22
C THR A 58 1.62 -3.72 -6.13
N VAL A 59 1.10 -4.90 -5.78
CA VAL A 59 1.73 -5.81 -4.81
C VAL A 59 3.09 -6.28 -5.32
N LEU A 60 3.20 -6.62 -6.61
CA LEU A 60 4.45 -7.07 -7.23
C LEU A 60 5.56 -6.03 -7.15
N THR A 61 5.25 -4.73 -7.19
CA THR A 61 6.27 -3.68 -7.05
C THR A 61 6.96 -3.69 -5.69
N TYR A 62 6.32 -4.21 -4.66
CA TYR A 62 6.88 -4.39 -3.32
C TYR A 62 7.51 -5.78 -3.14
N THR A 63 6.88 -6.82 -3.67
CA THR A 63 7.31 -8.20 -3.45
C THR A 63 8.51 -8.59 -4.30
N ILE A 64 8.65 -8.08 -5.54
CA ILE A 64 9.81 -8.36 -6.41
C ILE A 64 11.13 -7.94 -5.75
N PRO A 65 11.31 -6.68 -5.28
CA PRO A 65 12.55 -6.29 -4.63
C PRO A 65 12.89 -7.17 -3.42
N TRP A 66 11.89 -7.42 -2.57
CA TRP A 66 12.08 -8.24 -1.38
C TRP A 66 12.41 -9.69 -1.73
N ALA A 67 11.75 -10.27 -2.74
CA ALA A 67 12.06 -11.61 -3.23
C ALA A 67 13.49 -11.70 -3.80
N VAL A 68 14.00 -10.65 -4.46
CA VAL A 68 15.40 -10.58 -4.89
C VAL A 68 16.33 -10.64 -3.69
N LEU A 69 16.08 -9.84 -2.66
CA LEU A 69 16.91 -9.82 -1.45
C LEU A 69 16.93 -11.20 -0.76
N VAL A 70 15.75 -11.78 -0.52
CA VAL A 70 15.61 -13.10 0.11
C VAL A 70 16.35 -14.16 -0.70
N SER A 71 16.16 -14.16 -2.03
CA SER A 71 16.77 -15.17 -2.92
C SER A 71 18.28 -15.05 -2.96
N VAL A 72 18.82 -13.83 -3.03
CA VAL A 72 20.25 -13.59 -2.97
C VAL A 72 20.83 -14.08 -1.64
N MET A 73 20.18 -13.72 -0.53
CA MET A 73 20.65 -14.10 0.82
C MET A 73 20.62 -15.62 1.01
N LEU A 74 19.57 -16.31 0.55
CA LEU A 74 19.44 -17.76 0.70
C LEU A 74 20.39 -18.53 -0.24
N VAL A 75 20.44 -18.17 -1.53
CA VAL A 75 21.23 -18.92 -2.53
C VAL A 75 22.71 -18.70 -2.32
N PHE A 76 23.16 -17.45 -2.23
CA PHE A 76 24.58 -17.15 -2.04
C PHE A 76 25.06 -17.46 -0.62
N GLY A 77 24.16 -17.36 0.38
CA GLY A 77 24.44 -17.84 1.73
C GLY A 77 24.71 -19.34 1.75
N ARG A 78 23.89 -20.15 1.06
CA ARG A 78 24.11 -21.59 0.89
C ARG A 78 25.40 -21.89 0.12
N PHE A 79 25.62 -21.28 -1.04
CA PHE A 79 26.86 -21.47 -1.82
C PHE A 79 28.11 -21.10 -1.02
N SER A 80 28.01 -20.13 -0.13
CA SER A 80 29.10 -19.76 0.76
C SER A 80 29.31 -20.77 1.89
N ALA A 81 28.22 -21.24 2.53
CA ALA A 81 28.25 -22.24 3.59
C ALA A 81 28.79 -23.60 3.12
N ASP A 82 28.41 -24.02 1.91
CA ASP A 82 28.85 -25.25 1.27
C ASP A 82 30.25 -25.13 0.62
N ALA A 83 30.95 -23.98 0.84
CA ALA A 83 32.26 -23.66 0.23
C ALA A 83 32.30 -23.67 -1.30
N GLU A 84 31.15 -23.69 -1.98
CA GLU A 84 31.06 -23.70 -3.45
C GLU A 84 31.71 -22.44 -4.06
N ILE A 85 31.44 -21.25 -3.48
CA ILE A 85 32.08 -19.99 -3.91
C ILE A 85 33.59 -20.06 -3.79
N THR A 86 34.10 -20.66 -2.69
CA THR A 86 35.52 -20.81 -2.45
C THR A 86 36.13 -21.77 -3.47
N ALA A 87 35.46 -22.88 -3.77
CA ALA A 87 35.91 -23.85 -4.78
C ALA A 87 35.94 -23.23 -6.19
N MET A 88 34.90 -22.50 -6.58
CA MET A 88 34.84 -21.77 -7.85
C MET A 88 36.01 -20.78 -7.99
N ARG A 89 36.30 -20.04 -6.91
CA ARG A 89 37.42 -19.09 -6.89
C ARG A 89 38.79 -19.79 -6.95
N ALA A 90 38.96 -20.93 -6.30
CA ALA A 90 40.16 -21.73 -6.39
C ALA A 90 40.43 -22.22 -7.85
N CYS A 91 39.34 -22.39 -8.63
CA CYS A 91 39.43 -22.67 -10.06
C CYS A 91 39.67 -21.41 -10.93
N GLY A 92 39.97 -20.25 -10.35
CA GLY A 92 40.24 -19.00 -11.07
C GLY A 92 39.03 -18.23 -11.54
N ILE A 93 37.81 -18.61 -11.11
CA ILE A 93 36.57 -17.90 -11.48
C ILE A 93 36.38 -16.69 -10.55
N SER A 94 36.26 -15.51 -11.14
CA SER A 94 36.00 -14.28 -10.33
C SER A 94 34.58 -14.25 -9.79
N ILE A 95 34.38 -13.60 -8.63
CA ILE A 95 33.04 -13.40 -8.06
C ILE A 95 32.11 -12.68 -9.04
N MET A 96 32.62 -11.69 -9.78
CA MET A 96 31.83 -10.97 -10.79
C MET A 96 31.33 -11.88 -11.91
N GLN A 97 32.10 -12.90 -12.29
CA GLN A 97 31.64 -13.89 -13.27
C GLN A 97 30.55 -14.79 -12.72
N ILE A 98 30.61 -15.15 -11.43
CA ILE A 98 29.59 -15.97 -10.77
C ILE A 98 28.26 -15.21 -10.67
N ILE A 99 28.30 -13.90 -10.36
CA ILE A 99 27.11 -13.09 -10.13
C ILE A 99 26.55 -12.43 -11.39
N SER A 100 27.33 -12.37 -12.48
CA SER A 100 26.94 -11.66 -13.71
C SER A 100 25.56 -12.05 -14.24
N PRO A 101 25.13 -13.34 -14.29
CA PRO A 101 23.80 -13.67 -14.77
C PRO A 101 22.68 -13.15 -13.87
N ILE A 102 22.94 -13.08 -12.56
CA ILE A 102 21.96 -12.55 -11.61
C ILE A 102 21.86 -11.02 -11.70
N LEU A 103 22.99 -10.34 -11.96
CA LEU A 103 22.99 -8.89 -12.23
C LEU A 103 22.11 -8.56 -13.45
N VAL A 104 22.27 -9.30 -14.55
CA VAL A 104 21.46 -9.10 -15.76
C VAL A 104 19.98 -9.37 -15.46
N LEU A 105 19.68 -10.48 -14.78
CA LEU A 105 18.31 -10.83 -14.43
C LEU A 105 17.67 -9.76 -13.51
N THR A 106 18.40 -9.32 -12.48
CA THR A 106 17.89 -8.27 -11.58
C THR A 106 17.71 -6.95 -12.31
N PHE A 107 18.57 -6.62 -13.26
CA PHE A 107 18.38 -5.44 -14.10
C PHE A 107 17.08 -5.54 -14.92
N LEU A 108 16.79 -6.70 -15.52
CA LEU A 108 15.52 -6.94 -16.23
C LEU A 108 14.31 -6.84 -15.27
N LEU A 109 14.42 -7.40 -14.06
CA LEU A 109 13.39 -7.28 -13.04
C LEU A 109 13.16 -5.82 -12.62
N THR A 110 14.23 -5.03 -12.53
CA THR A 110 14.15 -3.59 -12.24
C THR A 110 13.40 -2.83 -13.34
N LEU A 111 13.67 -3.15 -14.62
CA LEU A 111 12.91 -2.57 -15.74
C LEU A 111 11.43 -2.97 -15.67
N GLY A 112 11.14 -4.21 -15.29
CA GLY A 112 9.77 -4.68 -15.04
C GLY A 112 9.09 -3.92 -13.90
N CYS A 113 9.78 -3.72 -12.77
CA CYS A 113 9.28 -2.91 -11.66
C CYS A 113 9.02 -1.46 -12.08
N LEU A 114 9.90 -0.89 -12.91
CA LEU A 114 9.75 0.47 -13.42
C LEU A 114 8.50 0.59 -14.31
N TYR A 115 8.27 -0.39 -15.18
CA TYR A 115 7.06 -0.47 -15.99
C TYR A 115 5.79 -0.61 -15.14
N PHE A 116 5.80 -1.49 -14.14
CA PHE A 116 4.67 -1.65 -13.23
C PHE A 116 4.40 -0.37 -12.44
N GLN A 117 5.43 0.28 -11.91
CA GLN A 117 5.29 1.43 -11.04
C GLN A 117 4.84 2.70 -11.78
N LEU A 118 5.30 2.89 -13.03
CA LEU A 118 5.00 4.09 -13.80
C LEU A 118 3.76 3.98 -14.68
N TYR A 119 3.53 2.80 -15.28
CA TYR A 119 2.51 2.65 -16.33
C TYR A 119 1.34 1.76 -15.90
N LEU A 120 1.58 0.59 -15.33
CA LEU A 120 0.53 -0.40 -15.10
C LEU A 120 -0.14 -0.27 -13.73
N GLY A 121 0.65 0.01 -12.68
CA GLY A 121 0.17 0.06 -11.30
C GLY A 121 -0.87 1.14 -11.02
N PRO A 122 -0.59 2.43 -11.34
CA PRO A 122 -1.49 3.53 -11.01
C PRO A 122 -2.90 3.41 -11.63
N PRO A 123 -3.08 3.13 -12.95
CA PRO A 123 -4.41 2.98 -13.51
C PRO A 123 -5.16 1.77 -12.92
N LEU A 124 -4.50 0.62 -12.72
CA LEU A 124 -5.15 -0.54 -12.13
C LEU A 124 -5.51 -0.33 -10.66
N LEU A 125 -4.68 0.41 -9.92
CA LEU A 125 -4.99 0.80 -8.55
C LEU A 125 -6.20 1.76 -8.51
N LYS A 126 -6.35 2.64 -9.51
CA LYS A 126 -7.53 3.49 -9.69
C LYS A 126 -8.78 2.66 -9.96
N GLU A 127 -8.71 1.71 -10.91
CA GLU A 127 -9.81 0.79 -11.21
C GLU A 127 -10.23 -0.02 -9.98
N SER A 128 -9.27 -0.54 -9.19
CA SER A 128 -9.59 -1.26 -7.96
C SER A 128 -10.36 -0.39 -6.95
N ARG A 129 -10.00 0.89 -6.86
CA ARG A 129 -10.69 1.86 -6.01
C ARG A 129 -12.08 2.21 -6.53
N ASP A 130 -12.20 2.38 -7.84
CA ASP A 130 -13.47 2.75 -8.45
C ASP A 130 -14.47 1.58 -8.38
N LEU A 131 -14.02 0.32 -8.47
CA LEU A 131 -14.83 -0.85 -8.14
C LEU A 131 -15.35 -0.82 -6.69
N VAL A 132 -14.49 -0.51 -5.72
CA VAL A 132 -14.91 -0.40 -4.32
C VAL A 132 -15.94 0.72 -4.14
N LYS A 133 -15.75 1.86 -4.82
CA LYS A 133 -16.71 2.98 -4.76
C LYS A 133 -18.05 2.62 -5.41
N GLU A 134 -18.03 2.02 -6.60
CA GLU A 134 -19.25 1.60 -7.29
C GLU A 134 -20.04 0.60 -6.45
N THR A 135 -19.34 -0.33 -5.83
CA THR A 135 -19.95 -1.30 -4.92
C THR A 135 -20.50 -0.60 -3.67
N ALA A 136 -19.78 0.36 -3.13
CA ALA A 136 -20.22 1.17 -1.99
C ALA A 136 -21.46 2.01 -2.31
N VAL A 137 -21.59 2.50 -3.54
CA VAL A 137 -22.77 3.23 -4.03
C VAL A 137 -23.96 2.29 -4.22
N ASN A 138 -23.71 1.08 -4.75
CA ASN A 138 -24.76 0.09 -5.01
C ASN A 138 -25.24 -0.63 -3.74
N GLN A 139 -24.38 -0.74 -2.73
CA GLN A 139 -24.66 -1.38 -1.44
C GLN A 139 -24.09 -0.54 -0.27
N PRO A 140 -24.74 0.57 0.06
CA PRO A 140 -24.20 1.50 1.05
C PRO A 140 -24.12 0.93 2.46
N LEU A 141 -24.94 -0.07 2.79
CA LEU A 141 -24.81 -0.79 4.07
C LEU A 141 -23.51 -1.61 4.18
N ALA A 142 -22.87 -1.93 3.07
CA ALA A 142 -21.57 -2.58 3.07
C ALA A 142 -20.44 -1.67 3.58
N ILE A 143 -20.63 -0.36 3.60
CA ILE A 143 -19.65 0.61 4.12
C ILE A 143 -19.70 0.69 5.64
N PHE A 144 -20.87 0.42 6.23
CA PHE A 144 -21.07 0.54 7.67
C PHE A 144 -20.55 -0.73 8.36
N GLU A 145 -19.36 -0.67 8.93
CA GLU A 145 -18.84 -1.72 9.81
C GLU A 145 -19.44 -1.52 11.22
N PRO A 146 -20.08 -2.54 11.82
CA PRO A 146 -20.56 -2.44 13.19
C PRO A 146 -19.44 -2.05 14.15
N GLY A 147 -19.72 -1.08 15.04
CA GLY A 147 -18.76 -0.58 16.01
C GLY A 147 -17.69 0.38 15.47
N GLN A 148 -17.69 0.72 14.18
CA GLN A 148 -16.75 1.70 13.63
C GLN A 148 -17.42 3.03 13.25
N PRO A 149 -16.78 4.17 13.61
CA PRO A 149 -17.30 5.49 13.26
C PRO A 149 -17.09 5.79 11.77
N ILE A 150 -18.15 6.24 11.11
CA ILE A 150 -18.09 6.69 9.72
C ILE A 150 -18.35 8.20 9.68
N LYS A 151 -17.43 8.95 9.07
CA LYS A 151 -17.54 10.39 8.91
C LYS A 151 -18.24 10.77 7.59
N PHE A 152 -19.38 11.45 7.71
CA PHE A 152 -20.10 12.08 6.60
C PHE A 152 -20.07 13.60 6.78
N GLY A 153 -19.11 14.29 6.18
CA GLY A 153 -18.95 15.74 6.34
C GLY A 153 -18.58 16.12 7.77
N SER A 154 -19.47 16.91 8.41
CA SER A 154 -19.37 17.28 9.82
C SER A 154 -20.03 16.27 10.76
N SER A 155 -20.70 15.25 10.24
CA SER A 155 -21.39 14.23 11.02
C SER A 155 -20.58 12.95 11.12
N THR A 156 -20.50 12.36 12.31
CA THR A 156 -19.94 11.03 12.55
C THR A 156 -21.07 10.11 12.95
N ILE A 157 -21.20 8.99 12.24
CA ILE A 157 -22.27 8.00 12.46
C ILE A 157 -21.64 6.74 13.04
N TYR A 158 -22.18 6.29 14.15
CA TYR A 158 -21.88 5.02 14.82
C TYR A 158 -23.08 4.10 14.67
N ILE A 159 -22.88 2.86 14.31
CA ILE A 159 -23.89 1.81 14.23
C ILE A 159 -23.33 0.60 14.97
N ASP A 160 -24.03 0.13 15.99
CA ASP A 160 -23.53 -0.99 16.82
C ASP A 160 -23.88 -2.33 16.21
N ASP A 161 -25.09 -2.47 15.63
CA ASP A 161 -25.52 -3.73 15.01
C ASP A 161 -26.40 -3.50 13.77
N LYS A 162 -26.41 -4.50 12.88
CA LYS A 162 -27.20 -4.52 11.64
C LYS A 162 -28.12 -5.72 11.61
N GLU A 163 -29.34 -5.51 11.21
CA GLU A 163 -30.33 -6.57 11.05
C GLU A 163 -30.85 -6.61 9.60
N GLY A 164 -30.29 -7.53 8.78
CA GLY A 164 -30.65 -7.63 7.38
C GLY A 164 -29.99 -6.58 6.48
N HIS A 165 -30.68 -6.17 5.39
CA HIS A 165 -30.11 -5.29 4.37
C HIS A 165 -30.44 -3.82 4.56
N ASP A 166 -31.39 -3.44 5.42
CA ASP A 166 -31.90 -2.08 5.56
C ASP A 166 -32.08 -1.61 6.99
N ARG A 167 -31.99 -2.49 7.99
CA ARG A 167 -32.22 -2.17 9.39
C ARG A 167 -30.93 -2.02 10.17
N ILE A 168 -30.89 -1.02 11.04
CA ILE A 168 -29.77 -0.72 11.92
C ILE A 168 -30.26 -0.58 13.36
N LYS A 169 -29.44 -0.99 14.33
CA LYS A 169 -29.70 -0.90 15.75
C LYS A 169 -28.61 -0.06 16.43
N ASP A 170 -29.00 0.58 17.53
CA ASP A 170 -28.12 1.38 18.38
C ASP A 170 -27.27 2.36 17.59
N VAL A 171 -27.96 3.31 16.98
CA VAL A 171 -27.36 4.33 16.10
C VAL A 171 -27.10 5.60 16.88
N GLN A 172 -25.86 6.09 16.76
CA GLN A 172 -25.49 7.41 17.27
C GLN A 172 -24.96 8.28 16.13
N ILE A 173 -25.52 9.48 15.98
CA ILE A 173 -25.06 10.49 15.03
C ILE A 173 -24.57 11.70 15.81
N ILE A 174 -23.28 11.99 15.68
CA ILE A 174 -22.62 13.14 16.32
C ILE A 174 -22.34 14.18 15.24
N ASN A 175 -23.00 15.33 15.35
CA ASN A 175 -22.75 16.48 14.50
C ASN A 175 -21.73 17.40 15.16
N MET A 176 -20.64 17.67 14.45
CA MET A 176 -19.54 18.53 14.89
C MET A 176 -19.56 19.86 14.13
N ASP A 177 -18.90 20.86 14.68
CA ASP A 177 -18.65 22.13 14.00
C ASP A 177 -17.72 21.91 12.78
N LYS A 178 -17.67 22.90 11.87
CA LYS A 178 -16.83 22.86 10.65
C LYS A 178 -15.34 22.61 10.95
N GLU A 179 -14.89 23.01 12.13
CA GLU A 179 -13.51 22.81 12.61
C GLU A 179 -13.31 21.45 13.32
N GLY A 180 -14.37 20.69 13.57
CA GLY A 180 -14.30 19.39 14.25
C GLY A 180 -13.97 19.45 15.75
N THR A 181 -14.06 20.64 16.38
CA THR A 181 -13.63 20.87 17.76
C THR A 181 -14.78 20.81 18.77
N LYS A 182 -16.01 21.13 18.36
CA LYS A 182 -17.17 21.13 19.25
C LYS A 182 -18.29 20.25 18.74
N ILE A 183 -18.89 19.48 19.66
CA ILE A 183 -20.09 18.69 19.36
C ILE A 183 -21.28 19.65 19.43
N LEU A 184 -21.99 19.82 18.31
CA LEU A 184 -23.18 20.64 18.20
C LEU A 184 -24.41 19.85 18.62
N GLN A 185 -24.56 18.63 18.11
CA GLN A 185 -25.71 17.77 18.40
C GLN A 185 -25.26 16.32 18.56
N ASP A 186 -25.88 15.62 19.47
CA ASP A 186 -25.72 14.19 19.72
C ASP A 186 -27.11 13.54 19.62
N ILE A 187 -27.26 12.63 18.66
CA ILE A 187 -28.53 12.00 18.31
C ILE A 187 -28.37 10.50 18.53
N THR A 188 -29.15 9.93 19.39
CA THR A 188 -29.16 8.50 19.71
C THR A 188 -30.50 7.89 19.38
N ALA A 189 -30.52 6.75 18.72
CA ALA A 189 -31.74 6.02 18.39
C ALA A 189 -31.53 4.52 18.55
N ALA A 190 -32.52 3.81 19.14
CA ALA A 190 -32.43 2.38 19.32
C ALA A 190 -32.58 1.60 17.99
N ASN A 191 -33.35 2.13 17.05
CA ASN A 191 -33.60 1.49 15.75
C ASN A 191 -33.58 2.52 14.63
N GLY A 192 -33.16 2.09 13.44
CA GLY A 192 -33.20 2.90 12.25
C GLY A 192 -33.33 2.06 10.98
N ARG A 193 -33.66 2.74 9.89
CA ARG A 193 -33.69 2.16 8.56
C ARG A 193 -32.83 2.97 7.63
N ILE A 194 -32.03 2.30 6.82
CA ILE A 194 -31.23 2.92 5.77
C ILE A 194 -31.90 2.65 4.43
N SER A 195 -32.07 3.68 3.62
CA SER A 195 -32.52 3.56 2.24
C SER A 195 -31.64 4.43 1.34
N VAL A 196 -31.43 3.97 0.11
CA VAL A 196 -30.58 4.66 -0.88
C VAL A 196 -31.40 5.05 -2.08
N ASP A 197 -31.35 6.32 -2.40
CA ASP A 197 -31.78 6.81 -3.69
C ASP A 197 -30.60 6.78 -4.67
N HIS A 198 -30.56 5.73 -5.50
CA HIS A 198 -29.51 5.53 -6.50
C HIS A 198 -29.49 6.61 -7.58
N LYS A 199 -30.66 7.23 -7.89
CA LYS A 199 -30.74 8.29 -8.92
C LYS A 199 -30.11 9.59 -8.46
N HIS A 200 -30.33 9.95 -7.18
CA HIS A 200 -29.83 11.20 -6.61
C HIS A 200 -28.56 11.00 -5.76
N GLN A 201 -28.12 9.75 -5.60
CA GLN A 201 -26.98 9.39 -4.74
C GLN A 201 -27.14 9.93 -3.32
N ILE A 202 -28.33 9.76 -2.75
CA ILE A 202 -28.70 10.20 -1.40
C ILE A 202 -28.87 8.99 -0.51
N LEU A 203 -28.14 8.95 0.59
CA LEU A 203 -28.34 8.02 1.69
C LEU A 203 -29.35 8.60 2.67
N ASN A 204 -30.49 7.97 2.80
CA ASN A 204 -31.50 8.34 3.77
C ASN A 204 -31.40 7.42 4.98
N ILE A 205 -31.16 7.96 6.14
CA ILE A 205 -31.17 7.27 7.43
C ILE A 205 -32.41 7.75 8.18
N GLU A 206 -33.36 6.87 8.37
CA GLU A 206 -34.57 7.13 9.14
C GLU A 206 -34.42 6.45 10.50
N LEU A 207 -34.33 7.29 11.54
CA LEU A 207 -34.15 6.87 12.92
C LEU A 207 -35.50 6.89 13.63
N PHE A 208 -35.77 5.87 14.47
CA PHE A 208 -37.00 5.75 15.24
C PHE A 208 -36.70 5.86 16.73
N LYS A 209 -37.58 6.56 17.46
CA LYS A 209 -37.48 6.85 18.91
C LYS A 209 -36.15 7.49 19.26
N CYS A 210 -35.93 8.68 18.67
CA CYS A 210 -34.67 9.42 18.79
C CYS A 210 -34.63 10.32 20.01
N LEU A 211 -33.49 10.32 20.69
CA LEU A 211 -33.12 11.33 21.66
C LEU A 211 -32.11 12.28 20.99
N ILE A 212 -32.46 13.53 20.83
CA ILE A 212 -31.59 14.59 20.31
C ILE A 212 -31.16 15.47 21.48
N ILE A 213 -29.84 15.57 21.68
CA ILE A 213 -29.23 16.46 22.65
C ILE A 213 -28.57 17.60 21.89
N ASP A 214 -29.16 18.78 21.94
CA ASP A 214 -28.56 19.98 21.35
C ASP A 214 -27.63 20.63 22.37
N LYS A 215 -26.37 20.76 22.03
CA LYS A 215 -25.32 21.36 22.87
C LYS A 215 -24.91 22.77 22.41
N THR A 216 -25.67 23.33 21.45
CA THR A 216 -25.42 24.71 20.97
C THR A 216 -25.87 25.77 21.98
N SER A 217 -26.85 25.44 22.85
CA SER A 217 -27.37 26.32 23.90
C SER A 217 -27.02 25.80 25.30
N GLU A 218 -26.72 26.68 26.22
CA GLU A 218 -26.60 26.36 27.65
C GLU A 218 -27.85 26.87 28.40
N PRO A 219 -28.61 25.98 29.07
CA PRO A 219 -28.43 24.53 29.23
C PRO A 219 -28.80 23.74 27.96
N SER A 220 -28.14 22.58 27.78
CA SER A 220 -28.39 21.70 26.65
C SER A 220 -29.84 21.25 26.57
N THR A 221 -30.47 21.40 25.41
CA THR A 221 -31.86 21.02 25.18
C THR A 221 -31.97 19.56 24.79
N ARG A 222 -32.88 18.81 25.41
CA ARG A 222 -33.18 17.40 25.06
C ARG A 222 -34.55 17.32 24.40
N VAL A 223 -34.56 16.76 23.19
CA VAL A 223 -35.79 16.60 22.41
C VAL A 223 -36.00 15.12 22.08
N TYR A 224 -37.19 14.63 22.38
CA TYR A 224 -37.60 13.26 21.98
C TYR A 224 -38.46 13.38 20.73
N ASN A 225 -38.07 12.62 19.68
CA ASN A 225 -38.82 12.54 18.44
C ASN A 225 -39.13 11.07 18.09
N ASP A 226 -40.34 10.81 17.62
CA ASP A 226 -40.74 9.46 17.20
C ASP A 226 -40.01 8.99 15.96
N SER A 227 -39.76 9.90 15.02
CA SER A 227 -38.93 9.60 13.85
C SER A 227 -38.20 10.85 13.36
N VAL A 228 -36.95 10.67 12.93
CA VAL A 228 -36.14 11.71 12.29
C VAL A 228 -35.47 11.14 11.07
N LYS A 229 -35.52 11.86 9.95
CA LYS A 229 -34.92 11.48 8.69
C LYS A 229 -33.70 12.35 8.40
N PHE A 230 -32.56 11.70 8.24
CA PHE A 230 -31.33 12.33 7.81
C PHE A 230 -31.05 11.94 6.38
N SER A 231 -30.75 12.91 5.53
CA SER A 231 -30.38 12.68 4.14
C SER A 231 -28.93 13.12 3.93
N PHE A 232 -28.07 12.17 3.65
CA PHE A 232 -26.65 12.41 3.38
C PHE A 232 -26.40 12.27 1.87
N GLU A 233 -26.05 13.38 1.21
CA GLU A 233 -25.66 13.35 -0.20
C GLU A 233 -24.27 12.75 -0.34
N PHE A 234 -24.16 11.43 -0.45
CA PHE A 234 -22.87 10.77 -0.61
C PHE A 234 -22.29 10.98 -2.02
N GLY A 235 -23.12 11.14 -3.04
CA GLY A 235 -22.67 11.43 -4.40
C GLY A 235 -21.89 12.74 -4.53
N LYS A 236 -22.34 13.81 -3.84
CA LYS A 236 -21.58 15.06 -3.80
C LYS A 236 -20.33 14.96 -2.93
N GLN A 237 -20.33 14.17 -1.86
CA GLN A 237 -19.13 13.94 -1.05
C GLN A 237 -18.09 13.06 -1.75
N PHE A 238 -18.54 12.11 -2.56
CA PHE A 238 -17.64 11.33 -3.43
C PHE A 238 -17.22 12.13 -4.68
N ASN A 239 -18.03 13.10 -5.16
CA ASN A 239 -17.71 13.98 -6.29
C ASN A 239 -17.17 15.36 -5.91
N ASN A 240 -17.63 15.99 -4.77
CA ASN A 240 -17.27 17.37 -4.35
C ASN A 240 -16.20 17.46 -3.27
N LYS A 241 -15.86 16.40 -2.56
CA LYS A 241 -14.43 16.39 -2.44
C LYS A 241 -14.02 16.36 -3.93
N ARG A 242 -13.43 17.42 -4.45
CA ARG A 242 -12.13 17.31 -5.06
C ARG A 242 -11.39 16.39 -4.10
N ILE A 243 -11.71 15.08 -4.23
CA ILE A 243 -10.84 14.04 -3.78
C ILE A 243 -9.67 14.39 -4.65
N ARG A 244 -8.77 15.21 -4.14
CA ARG A 244 -7.41 15.30 -4.58
C ARG A 244 -7.13 13.85 -4.89
N GLN A 245 -7.19 13.53 -6.19
CA GLN A 245 -7.02 12.15 -6.60
C GLN A 245 -5.69 11.86 -5.96
N ARG A 246 -5.67 11.02 -4.90
CA ARG A 246 -4.42 10.86 -4.18
C ARG A 246 -3.41 10.58 -5.25
N GLU A 247 -2.33 11.26 -5.23
CA GLU A 247 -1.26 11.29 -6.23
C GLU A 247 -0.92 9.87 -6.71
N LYS A 248 -1.06 8.90 -5.79
CA LYS A 248 -0.89 7.44 -5.99
C LYS A 248 -1.76 6.82 -7.09
N TYR A 249 -2.91 7.43 -7.42
CA TYR A 249 -3.83 6.93 -8.45
C TYR A 249 -3.66 7.61 -9.82
N LEU A 250 -2.81 8.64 -9.89
CA LEU A 250 -2.59 9.36 -11.13
C LEU A 250 -1.68 8.55 -12.05
N SER A 251 -2.06 8.43 -13.32
CA SER A 251 -1.16 7.94 -14.36
C SER A 251 0.04 8.88 -14.49
N LEU A 252 1.13 8.40 -15.08
CA LEU A 252 2.33 9.20 -15.25
C LEU A 252 2.06 10.52 -15.99
N ASN A 253 1.24 10.49 -17.04
CA ASN A 253 0.87 11.67 -17.82
C ASN A 253 0.02 12.65 -17.00
N GLU A 254 -0.95 12.13 -16.22
CA GLU A 254 -1.77 12.94 -15.34
C GLU A 254 -0.92 13.58 -14.23
N LEU A 255 0.05 12.85 -13.68
CA LEU A 255 0.95 13.33 -12.64
C LEU A 255 1.81 14.50 -13.16
N PHE A 256 2.41 14.35 -14.35
CA PHE A 256 3.17 15.45 -14.98
C PHE A 256 2.27 16.64 -15.37
N GLY A 257 1.05 16.37 -15.84
CA GLY A 257 0.09 17.42 -16.15
C GLY A 257 -0.28 18.24 -14.92
N ARG A 258 -0.57 17.58 -13.81
CA ARG A 258 -0.87 18.24 -12.52
C ARG A 258 0.34 19.02 -12.01
N LEU A 259 1.51 18.41 -12.02
CA LEU A 259 2.74 19.06 -11.58
C LEU A 259 3.00 20.37 -12.35
N ARG A 260 2.79 20.38 -13.68
CA ARG A 260 2.94 21.61 -14.49
C ARG A 260 1.91 22.68 -14.14
N ILE A 261 0.66 22.29 -13.89
CA ILE A 261 -0.43 23.23 -13.54
C ILE A 261 -0.13 23.87 -12.17
N GLU A 262 0.18 23.05 -11.15
CA GLU A 262 0.47 23.55 -9.80
C GLU A 262 1.74 24.43 -9.78
N MET A 263 2.77 24.08 -10.55
CA MET A 263 3.97 24.94 -10.74
C MET A 263 3.62 26.30 -11.39
N ALA A 264 2.73 26.29 -12.39
CA ALA A 264 2.33 27.53 -13.07
C ALA A 264 1.49 28.45 -12.16
N GLU A 265 0.77 27.87 -11.20
CA GLU A 265 -0.03 28.59 -10.20
C GLU A 265 0.78 28.97 -8.94
N ASN A 266 2.09 28.67 -8.88
CA ASN A 266 2.95 28.83 -7.70
C ASN A 266 2.42 28.11 -6.44
N ASN A 267 1.71 27.01 -6.62
CA ASN A 267 1.22 26.16 -5.54
C ASN A 267 2.31 25.18 -5.07
N ASP A 268 2.07 24.54 -3.91
CA ASP A 268 2.97 23.51 -3.40
C ASP A 268 2.88 22.23 -4.24
N THR A 269 4.00 21.83 -4.84
CA THR A 269 4.14 20.65 -5.70
C THR A 269 4.72 19.43 -4.98
N THR A 270 5.05 19.57 -3.70
CA THR A 270 5.77 18.56 -2.91
C THR A 270 5.13 17.17 -2.97
N GLU A 271 3.80 17.07 -2.88
CA GLU A 271 3.09 15.79 -2.90
C GLU A 271 3.28 15.04 -4.23
N TYR A 272 3.25 15.75 -5.36
CA TYR A 272 3.44 15.17 -6.70
C TYR A 272 4.89 14.78 -6.96
N GLU A 273 5.84 15.61 -6.50
CA GLU A 273 7.26 15.31 -6.61
C GLU A 273 7.67 14.11 -5.75
N VAL A 274 7.16 14.03 -4.52
CA VAL A 274 7.36 12.89 -3.62
C VAL A 274 6.84 11.61 -4.26
N GLU A 275 5.62 11.61 -4.80
CA GLU A 275 5.05 10.43 -5.45
C GLU A 275 5.87 9.97 -6.65
N LEU A 276 6.31 10.92 -7.53
CA LEU A 276 7.14 10.59 -8.70
C LEU A 276 8.48 9.97 -8.28
N ASN A 277 9.16 10.61 -7.33
CA ASN A 277 10.45 10.14 -6.83
C ASN A 277 10.31 8.79 -6.10
N GLN A 278 9.23 8.59 -5.35
CA GLN A 278 8.92 7.33 -4.68
C GLN A 278 8.75 6.17 -5.68
N ARG A 279 8.01 6.39 -6.78
CA ARG A 279 7.84 5.39 -7.84
C ARG A 279 9.18 4.96 -8.42
N ILE A 280 10.05 5.92 -8.73
CA ILE A 280 11.37 5.63 -9.32
C ILE A 280 12.28 4.95 -8.29
N ALA A 281 12.35 5.46 -7.06
CA ALA A 281 13.18 4.90 -6.00
C ALA A 281 12.78 3.45 -5.67
N MET A 282 11.47 3.18 -5.59
CA MET A 282 10.95 1.84 -5.38
C MET A 282 11.26 0.90 -6.55
N ALA A 283 11.16 1.37 -7.78
CA ALA A 283 11.47 0.58 -8.96
C ALA A 283 12.96 0.18 -9.03
N LEU A 284 13.86 1.01 -8.51
CA LEU A 284 15.30 0.75 -8.46
C LEU A 284 15.74 -0.13 -7.28
N SER A 285 14.85 -0.39 -6.32
CA SER A 285 15.17 -1.15 -5.11
C SER A 285 15.67 -2.60 -5.35
N PRO A 286 15.28 -3.36 -6.42
CA PRO A 286 15.84 -4.67 -6.66
C PRO A 286 17.36 -4.65 -6.85
N ILE A 287 17.90 -3.62 -7.54
CA ILE A 287 19.34 -3.45 -7.69
C ILE A 287 20.01 -3.13 -6.35
N ALA A 288 19.41 -2.24 -5.55
CA ALA A 288 19.91 -1.90 -4.24
C ALA A 288 19.99 -3.12 -3.32
N PHE A 289 18.95 -3.94 -3.33
CA PHE A 289 18.88 -5.17 -2.54
C PHE A 289 19.85 -6.25 -3.02
N LEU A 290 20.04 -6.39 -4.33
CA LEU A 290 21.07 -7.31 -4.88
C LEU A 290 22.47 -6.86 -4.44
N LEU A 291 22.81 -5.59 -4.65
CA LEU A 291 24.14 -5.06 -4.36
C LEU A 291 24.50 -5.20 -2.88
N LEU A 292 23.57 -4.96 -1.98
CA LEU A 292 23.80 -5.09 -0.53
C LEU A 292 23.69 -6.55 -0.08
N GLY A 293 22.68 -7.28 -0.51
CA GLY A 293 22.40 -8.64 -0.07
C GLY A 293 23.51 -9.62 -0.44
N LEU A 294 24.07 -9.49 -1.63
CA LEU A 294 25.07 -10.43 -2.13
C LEU A 294 26.38 -10.44 -1.30
N PRO A 295 27.05 -9.30 -1.05
CA PRO A 295 28.26 -9.32 -0.23
C PRO A 295 28.00 -9.72 1.22
N LEU A 296 26.81 -9.40 1.73
CA LEU A 296 26.42 -9.85 3.07
C LEU A 296 26.23 -11.37 3.10
N ALA A 297 25.54 -11.95 2.12
CA ALA A 297 25.33 -13.39 1.99
C ALA A 297 26.66 -14.15 1.93
N VAL A 298 27.61 -13.69 1.09
CA VAL A 298 28.93 -14.30 0.94
C VAL A 298 29.76 -14.20 2.22
N ARG A 299 29.63 -13.10 2.97
CA ARG A 299 30.42 -12.87 4.20
C ARG A 299 29.85 -13.57 5.43
N THR A 300 28.53 -13.73 5.51
CA THR A 300 27.82 -14.29 6.66
C THR A 300 27.85 -15.83 6.68
N SER A 301 28.74 -16.47 5.94
CA SER A 301 28.87 -17.89 5.63
C SER A 301 28.97 -18.87 6.82
N ARG A 302 28.35 -18.59 7.93
CA ARG A 302 28.32 -19.53 9.06
C ARG A 302 27.03 -20.34 9.05
N ARG A 303 27.14 -21.59 8.60
CA ARG A 303 26.29 -22.80 8.82
C ARG A 303 24.75 -22.68 8.98
N GLU A 304 24.14 -21.51 9.07
CA GLU A 304 22.71 -21.37 9.33
C GLU A 304 22.03 -20.53 8.23
N THR A 305 21.28 -21.17 7.38
CA THR A 305 20.39 -20.55 6.37
C THR A 305 19.40 -19.55 6.98
N SER A 306 19.02 -19.77 8.23
CA SER A 306 18.13 -18.91 9.03
C SER A 306 18.67 -17.49 9.22
N ILE A 307 19.98 -17.30 9.33
CA ILE A 307 20.59 -15.97 9.51
C ILE A 307 20.39 -15.13 8.24
N GLY A 308 20.54 -15.73 7.06
CA GLY A 308 20.32 -15.05 5.79
C GLY A 308 18.87 -14.57 5.64
N LEU A 309 17.91 -15.43 6.01
CA LEU A 309 16.49 -15.07 5.98
C LEU A 309 16.18 -13.97 7.00
N PHE A 310 16.65 -14.10 8.23
CA PHE A 310 16.46 -13.07 9.25
C PHE A 310 17.04 -11.71 8.81
N LEU A 311 18.25 -11.70 8.28
CA LEU A 311 18.88 -10.48 7.79
C LEU A 311 18.12 -9.87 6.62
N SER A 312 17.56 -10.68 5.71
CA SER A 312 16.72 -10.19 4.62
C SER A 312 15.44 -9.52 5.11
N VAL A 313 14.83 -10.05 6.18
CA VAL A 313 13.64 -9.44 6.79
C VAL A 313 14.00 -8.09 7.45
N VAL A 314 15.11 -8.05 8.19
CA VAL A 314 15.56 -6.81 8.85
C VAL A 314 15.92 -5.74 7.82
N LEU A 315 16.70 -6.08 6.80
CA LEU A 315 17.11 -5.12 5.76
C LEU A 315 15.91 -4.67 4.90
N GLY A 316 15.07 -5.61 4.45
CA GLY A 316 13.87 -5.26 3.70
C GLY A 316 12.92 -4.41 4.51
N GLY A 317 12.68 -4.79 5.78
CA GLY A 317 11.84 -4.03 6.71
C GLY A 317 12.37 -2.61 6.97
N ALA A 318 13.68 -2.45 7.21
CA ALA A 318 14.31 -1.16 7.42
C ALA A 318 14.18 -0.24 6.19
N PHE A 319 14.34 -0.81 4.98
CA PHE A 319 14.15 -0.07 3.73
C PHE A 319 12.71 0.42 3.57
N PHE A 320 11.72 -0.46 3.71
CA PHE A 320 10.31 -0.06 3.58
C PHE A 320 9.85 0.87 4.70
N LEU A 321 10.34 0.67 5.93
CA LEU A 321 10.06 1.57 7.05
C LEU A 321 10.57 2.99 6.74
N SER A 322 11.78 3.12 6.18
CA SER A 322 12.33 4.43 5.82
C SER A 322 11.50 5.12 4.74
N ILE A 323 10.94 4.37 3.76
CA ILE A 323 10.03 4.95 2.76
C ILE A 323 8.72 5.42 3.41
N ILE A 324 8.15 4.65 4.34
CA ILE A 324 6.93 5.05 5.07
C ILE A 324 7.18 6.32 5.89
N ILE A 325 8.33 6.42 6.54
CA ILE A 325 8.73 7.64 7.28
C ILE A 325 8.81 8.83 6.32
N CYS A 326 9.44 8.65 5.16
CA CYS A 326 9.53 9.72 4.15
C CYS A 326 8.15 10.14 3.61
N ASP A 327 7.25 9.17 3.38
CA ASP A 327 5.86 9.45 2.98
C ASP A 327 5.12 10.28 4.05
N SER A 328 5.37 10.03 5.33
CA SER A 328 4.78 10.83 6.42
C SER A 328 5.34 12.26 6.51
N LEU A 329 6.57 12.48 6.03
CA LEU A 329 7.20 13.81 5.97
C LEU A 329 6.70 14.69 4.81
N THR A 330 5.87 14.16 3.92
CA THR A 330 5.30 14.92 2.78
C THR A 330 4.53 16.17 3.22
N SER A 331 3.95 16.14 4.44
CA SER A 331 3.28 17.30 5.05
C SER A 331 4.23 18.45 5.46
N MET A 332 5.55 18.25 5.35
CA MET A 332 6.58 19.22 5.73
C MET A 332 7.45 19.63 4.52
N PRO A 333 6.99 20.48 3.60
CA PRO A 333 7.71 20.84 2.36
C PRO A 333 9.10 21.38 2.58
N LYS A 334 9.34 22.07 3.71
CA LYS A 334 10.63 22.69 4.06
C LYS A 334 11.81 21.71 4.18
N ILE A 335 11.51 20.41 4.38
CA ILE A 335 12.53 19.36 4.58
C ILE A 335 12.92 18.71 3.24
N TYR A 336 12.26 19.07 2.13
CA TYR A 336 12.47 18.48 0.80
C TYR A 336 12.37 16.94 0.80
N PRO A 337 11.21 16.36 1.21
CA PRO A 337 11.03 14.92 1.37
C PRO A 337 11.29 14.14 0.07
N GLN A 338 11.09 14.73 -1.10
CA GLN A 338 11.37 14.15 -2.41
C GLN A 338 12.82 13.67 -2.58
N TYR A 339 13.80 14.33 -1.93
CA TYR A 339 15.21 13.93 -1.98
C TYR A 339 15.56 12.92 -0.87
N ILE A 340 14.92 13.01 0.29
CA ILE A 340 15.14 12.09 1.41
C ILE A 340 14.77 10.65 1.01
N LEU A 341 13.78 10.46 0.15
CA LEU A 341 13.38 9.17 -0.39
C LEU A 341 14.51 8.39 -1.10
N TRP A 342 15.52 9.09 -1.62
CA TRP A 342 16.66 8.45 -2.28
C TRP A 342 17.73 7.93 -1.31
N ILE A 343 17.73 8.43 -0.07
CA ILE A 343 18.77 8.08 0.92
C ILE A 343 18.85 6.58 1.16
N PRO A 344 17.75 5.83 1.45
CA PRO A 344 17.82 4.39 1.67
C PRO A 344 18.35 3.64 0.46
N ASN A 345 17.90 4.03 -0.73
CA ASN A 345 18.28 3.39 -1.98
C ASN A 345 19.77 3.60 -2.27
N LEU A 346 20.25 4.84 -2.21
CA LEU A 346 21.67 5.19 -2.41
C LEU A 346 22.55 4.56 -1.34
N LEU A 347 22.14 4.57 -0.08
CA LEU A 347 22.86 3.95 1.01
C LEU A 347 23.08 2.46 0.76
N TYR A 348 22.05 1.73 0.31
CA TYR A 348 22.14 0.31 0.01
C TYR A 348 23.02 0.04 -1.21
N GLN A 349 22.91 0.86 -2.27
CA GLN A 349 23.73 0.73 -3.48
C GLN A 349 25.19 1.05 -3.20
N ILE A 350 25.49 2.12 -2.50
CA ILE A 350 26.86 2.54 -2.21
C ILE A 350 27.54 1.54 -1.26
N THR A 351 26.89 1.22 -0.14
CA THR A 351 27.45 0.28 0.84
C THR A 351 27.64 -1.11 0.23
N GLY A 352 26.64 -1.60 -0.50
CA GLY A 352 26.68 -2.87 -1.20
C GLY A 352 27.76 -2.88 -2.30
N GLY A 353 27.84 -1.84 -3.11
CA GLY A 353 28.84 -1.70 -4.16
C GLY A 353 30.27 -1.67 -3.61
N VAL A 354 30.52 -0.91 -2.54
CA VAL A 354 31.84 -0.89 -1.86
C VAL A 354 32.21 -2.24 -1.29
N MET A 355 31.25 -2.94 -0.64
CA MET A 355 31.49 -4.27 -0.10
C MET A 355 31.79 -5.27 -1.22
N LEU A 356 31.02 -5.24 -2.30
CA LEU A 356 31.21 -6.13 -3.45
C LEU A 356 32.57 -5.90 -4.12
N PHE A 357 32.97 -4.65 -4.30
CA PHE A 357 34.29 -4.30 -4.83
C PHE A 357 35.44 -4.81 -3.97
N ARG A 358 35.31 -4.71 -2.63
CA ARG A 358 36.32 -5.24 -1.71
C ARG A 358 36.43 -6.79 -1.76
N ILE A 359 35.28 -7.49 -1.94
CA ILE A 359 35.27 -8.96 -2.04
C ILE A 359 35.84 -9.40 -3.41
N SER A 360 35.62 -8.62 -4.47
CA SER A 360 36.12 -8.94 -5.82
C SER A 360 37.64 -8.77 -5.93
N LYS A 361 38.26 -7.89 -5.13
CA LYS A 361 39.73 -7.69 -5.11
C LYS A 361 40.50 -8.70 -4.26
N ARG A 362 39.84 -9.36 -3.32
CA ARG A 362 40.41 -10.43 -2.52
C ARG A 362 40.27 -11.77 -3.22
#